data_a35352d57de9186bdbde372a8636defc
#
_entry.id   a35352d57de9186bdbde372a8636defc
#
_cell.length_a   1.000
_cell.length_b   1.000
_cell.length_c   1.000
_cell.angle_alpha   90.00
_cell.angle_beta   90.00
_cell.angle_gamma   90.00
#
_symmetry.space_group_name_H-M   'P 1'
#
loop_
_entity.id
_entity.type
_entity.pdbx_description
1 polymer ?
#
loop_
_entity_poly.entity_id
_entity_poly.type
_entity_poly.pdbx_seq_one_letter_code
_entity_poly.pdbx_strand_id
1 'polypeptide(L)'
;MAVLQMQKINICAMKANRKKILELLQKRGCLEIIEKDKEDEVFTKTNTATQISIFERNVSLAENALEILDMYAPEKKSMLSSLEGKKQISDSEYLKTISDQQEIMSLVNRIIQQKKNLDEKESQIAKYQDEIKALSIWKNLDVPMNYQGTKDTVFMLGSILGSYTQEILISEIEKIEEFPKEVYIQVVAADKFQTYITCICIKDKTEETEKALRQLGFTRPQVV
;
A
#
# COMPACT_ATOMS: atom_id res chain seq x y z
N MET A 1 25.74 29.76 41.65
CA MET A 1 25.17 29.97 40.30
C MET A 1 25.83 31.21 39.71
N ALA A 2 26.48 31.09 38.56
CA ALA A 2 27.03 32.27 37.87
C ALA A 2 25.88 32.97 37.17
N VAL A 3 25.59 34.20 37.52
CA VAL A 3 24.60 35.04 36.86
C VAL A 3 25.31 35.77 35.72
N LEU A 4 24.96 35.44 34.49
CA LEU A 4 25.41 36.17 33.31
C LEU A 4 24.66 37.50 33.20
N GLN A 5 25.39 38.60 33.12
CA GLN A 5 24.78 39.90 32.81
C GLN A 5 24.27 39.91 31.35
N MET A 6 22.98 40.05 31.21
CA MET A 6 22.33 40.15 29.89
C MET A 6 21.90 41.59 29.60
N GLN A 7 22.03 42.01 28.36
CA GLN A 7 21.63 43.36 27.93
C GLN A 7 20.61 43.23 26.78
N LYS A 8 19.50 43.94 26.89
CA LYS A 8 18.48 44.00 25.83
C LYS A 8 18.92 45.00 24.75
N ILE A 9 19.02 44.52 23.52
CA ILE A 9 19.35 45.34 22.35
C ILE A 9 18.21 45.31 21.35
N ASN A 10 18.01 46.39 20.63
CA ASN A 10 17.07 46.46 19.52
C ASN A 10 17.86 46.70 18.22
N ILE A 11 17.66 45.88 17.23
CA ILE A 11 18.32 45.99 15.92
C ILE A 11 17.26 46.40 14.92
N CYS A 12 17.43 47.56 14.28
CA CYS A 12 16.58 48.05 13.21
C CYS A 12 17.37 48.02 11.88
N ALA A 13 16.79 47.39 10.89
CA ALA A 13 17.45 47.20 9.57
C ALA A 13 16.45 47.11 8.44
N MET A 14 16.91 47.25 7.20
CA MET A 14 16.10 47.06 6.01
C MET A 14 15.65 45.60 5.91
N LYS A 15 14.39 45.35 5.48
CA LYS A 15 13.80 44.01 5.29
C LYS A 15 14.68 43.12 4.40
N ALA A 16 15.31 43.68 3.36
CA ALA A 16 16.23 42.97 2.48
C ALA A 16 17.44 42.34 3.20
N ASN A 17 17.90 42.94 4.29
CA ASN A 17 19.06 42.50 5.06
C ASN A 17 18.69 41.52 6.19
N ARG A 18 17.40 41.26 6.44
CA ARG A 18 16.90 40.45 7.57
C ARG A 18 17.59 39.10 7.64
N LYS A 19 17.62 38.35 6.52
CA LYS A 19 18.22 37.00 6.48
C LYS A 19 19.70 37.04 6.86
N LYS A 20 20.48 37.92 6.26
CA LYS A 20 21.92 38.05 6.57
C LYS A 20 22.19 38.40 8.02
N ILE A 21 21.38 39.31 8.58
CA ILE A 21 21.51 39.68 10.00
C ILE A 21 21.19 38.51 10.91
N LEU A 22 20.10 37.79 10.67
CA LEU A 22 19.73 36.62 11.48
C LEU A 22 20.78 35.51 11.39
N GLU A 23 21.34 35.24 10.21
CA GLU A 23 22.41 34.27 10.02
C GLU A 23 23.69 34.69 10.80
N LEU A 24 24.04 35.97 10.77
CA LEU A 24 25.19 36.48 11.52
C LEU A 24 24.98 36.34 13.03
N LEU A 25 23.78 36.66 13.52
CA LEU A 25 23.43 36.58 14.94
C LEU A 25 23.42 35.10 15.40
N GLN A 26 22.87 34.21 14.60
CA GLN A 26 22.86 32.78 14.88
C GLN A 26 24.30 32.20 14.97
N LYS A 27 25.18 32.59 14.05
CA LYS A 27 26.61 32.17 14.09
C LYS A 27 27.33 32.65 15.34
N ARG A 28 26.96 33.79 15.88
CA ARG A 28 27.56 34.30 17.13
C ARG A 28 27.15 33.51 18.35
N GLY A 29 25.96 32.93 18.37
CA GLY A 29 25.46 32.05 19.46
C GLY A 29 25.32 32.74 20.83
N CYS A 30 25.33 34.08 20.87
CA CYS A 30 25.32 34.85 22.10
C CYS A 30 24.08 35.74 22.30
N LEU A 31 23.04 35.50 21.48
CA LEU A 31 21.83 36.31 21.43
C LEU A 31 20.60 35.44 21.47
N GLU A 32 19.63 35.88 22.28
CA GLU A 32 18.27 35.32 22.29
C GLU A 32 17.34 36.30 21.56
N ILE A 33 16.54 35.79 20.64
CA ILE A 33 15.57 36.61 19.91
C ILE A 33 14.24 36.58 20.68
N ILE A 34 13.85 37.75 21.17
CA ILE A 34 12.60 37.91 21.93
C ILE A 34 11.52 38.43 20.99
N GLU A 35 10.39 37.77 20.94
CA GLU A 35 9.21 38.28 20.24
C GLU A 35 8.58 39.44 21.02
N LYS A 36 8.17 40.45 20.27
CA LYS A 36 7.41 41.57 20.85
C LYS A 36 5.92 41.18 20.87
N ASP A 37 5.30 41.15 22.03
CA ASP A 37 3.90 40.78 22.22
C ASP A 37 2.91 41.86 21.77
N LYS A 38 3.35 43.11 21.60
CA LYS A 38 2.50 44.20 21.16
C LYS A 38 2.72 44.46 19.66
N GLU A 39 1.63 44.43 18.90
CA GLU A 39 1.60 44.99 17.54
C GLU A 39 1.95 46.47 17.61
N ASP A 40 2.92 46.89 16.83
CA ASP A 40 3.35 48.25 16.66
C ASP A 40 2.72 48.75 15.34
N GLU A 41 2.23 49.99 15.32
CA GLU A 41 1.61 50.57 14.11
C GLU A 41 2.58 50.60 12.91
N VAL A 42 3.89 50.59 13.17
CA VAL A 42 4.92 50.72 12.16
C VAL A 42 5.56 49.34 11.79
N PHE A 43 5.58 48.42 12.72
CA PHE A 43 6.27 47.11 12.54
C PHE A 43 5.29 45.97 12.65
N THR A 44 5.01 45.32 11.53
CA THR A 44 4.17 44.12 11.48
C THR A 44 5.00 42.83 11.55
N LYS A 45 4.50 41.81 12.25
CA LYS A 45 5.12 40.46 12.27
C LYS A 45 5.11 39.88 10.86
N THR A 46 6.23 39.33 10.41
CA THR A 46 6.26 38.58 9.17
C THR A 46 5.75 37.16 9.43
N ASN A 47 4.68 36.76 8.76
CA ASN A 47 4.19 35.39 8.87
C ASN A 47 5.16 34.43 8.14
N THR A 48 5.75 33.52 8.90
CA THR A 48 6.67 32.48 8.41
C THR A 48 6.07 31.06 8.49
N ALA A 49 4.79 30.94 8.85
CA ALA A 49 4.13 29.65 9.05
C ALA A 49 4.22 28.74 7.81
N THR A 50 4.04 29.31 6.61
CA THR A 50 4.15 28.55 5.36
C THR A 50 5.56 27.98 5.15
N GLN A 51 6.61 28.78 5.45
CA GLN A 51 7.98 28.31 5.33
C GLN A 51 8.29 27.22 6.35
N ILE A 52 7.83 27.37 7.59
CA ILE A 52 7.98 26.37 8.63
C ILE A 52 7.34 25.06 8.20
N SER A 53 6.08 25.10 7.74
CA SER A 53 5.38 23.90 7.25
C SER A 53 6.10 23.20 6.09
N ILE A 54 6.72 23.94 5.17
CA ILE A 54 7.52 23.35 4.09
C ILE A 54 8.73 22.60 4.67
N PHE A 55 9.44 23.21 5.63
CA PHE A 55 10.60 22.57 6.24
C PHE A 55 10.20 21.33 7.05
N GLU A 56 9.15 21.40 7.85
CA GLU A 56 8.61 20.26 8.61
C GLU A 56 8.24 19.10 7.69
N ARG A 57 7.55 19.41 6.58
CA ARG A 57 7.24 18.40 5.57
C ARG A 57 8.51 17.77 4.97
N ASN A 58 9.52 18.58 4.63
CA ASN A 58 10.76 18.05 4.06
C ASN A 58 11.52 17.18 5.06
N VAL A 59 11.51 17.53 6.35
CA VAL A 59 12.08 16.71 7.43
C VAL A 59 11.36 15.37 7.48
N SER A 60 10.03 15.37 7.55
CA SER A 60 9.24 14.15 7.61
C SER A 60 9.45 13.24 6.39
N LEU A 61 9.56 13.81 5.17
CA LEU A 61 9.88 13.04 3.98
C LEU A 61 11.28 12.41 4.04
N ALA A 62 12.27 13.16 4.54
CA ALA A 62 13.64 12.66 4.70
C ALA A 62 13.71 11.54 5.75
N GLU A 63 13.01 11.68 6.88
CA GLU A 63 12.91 10.65 7.91
C GLU A 63 12.29 9.37 7.36
N ASN A 64 11.18 9.47 6.62
CA ASN A 64 10.56 8.32 5.96
C ASN A 64 11.53 7.63 4.97
N ALA A 65 12.26 8.41 4.17
CA ALA A 65 13.24 7.83 3.25
C ALA A 65 14.38 7.12 3.99
N LEU A 66 14.83 7.65 5.14
CA LEU A 66 15.83 7.01 5.98
C LEU A 66 15.32 5.71 6.60
N GLU A 67 14.05 5.66 7.06
CA GLU A 67 13.41 4.44 7.54
C GLU A 67 13.36 3.36 6.46
N ILE A 68 13.02 3.74 5.22
CA ILE A 68 13.04 2.83 4.08
C ILE A 68 14.45 2.30 3.84
N LEU A 69 15.46 3.15 3.86
CA LEU A 69 16.86 2.74 3.68
C LEU A 69 17.34 1.82 4.79
N ASP A 70 16.98 2.09 6.04
CA ASP A 70 17.31 1.23 7.21
C ASP A 70 16.70 -0.19 7.06
N MET A 71 15.51 -0.32 6.41
CA MET A 71 14.92 -1.63 6.11
C MET A 71 15.77 -2.47 5.14
N TYR A 72 16.33 -1.83 4.10
CA TYR A 72 17.01 -2.56 3.01
C TYR A 72 18.53 -2.55 3.13
N ALA A 73 19.10 -1.56 3.79
CA ALA A 73 20.54 -1.39 3.99
C ALA A 73 20.83 -0.86 5.40
N PRO A 74 20.56 -1.65 6.46
CA PRO A 74 20.75 -1.19 7.83
C PRO A 74 22.23 -0.85 8.08
N GLU A 75 22.48 0.36 8.58
CA GLU A 75 23.81 0.75 9.04
C GLU A 75 24.17 -0.03 10.31
N LYS A 76 25.41 -0.48 10.39
CA LYS A 76 25.95 -1.07 11.63
C LYS A 76 26.13 0.01 12.66
N LYS A 77 25.08 0.30 13.43
CA LYS A 77 25.17 1.25 14.56
C LYS A 77 26.00 0.63 15.68
N SER A 78 27.01 1.36 16.15
CA SER A 78 27.74 0.97 17.36
C SER A 78 26.77 0.91 18.54
N MET A 79 26.93 -0.04 19.47
CA MET A 79 26.12 -0.10 20.71
C MET A 79 26.17 1.20 21.54
N LEU A 80 27.19 2.02 21.33
CA LEU A 80 27.38 3.30 22.00
C LEU A 80 26.77 4.49 21.26
N SER A 81 26.29 4.32 20.02
CA SER A 81 25.76 5.42 19.21
C SER A 81 24.53 6.11 19.83
N SER A 82 23.78 5.39 20.66
CA SER A 82 22.64 5.96 21.40
C SER A 82 23.07 6.91 22.55
N LEU A 83 24.32 6.82 22.98
CA LEU A 83 24.91 7.66 24.04
C LEU A 83 25.70 8.86 23.49
N GLU A 84 26.01 8.88 22.19
CA GLU A 84 26.85 9.92 21.58
C GLU A 84 26.16 11.27 21.42
N GLY A 85 24.86 11.37 21.71
CA GLY A 85 24.10 12.61 21.56
C GLY A 85 23.94 13.04 20.10
N LYS A 86 23.60 14.31 19.87
CA LYS A 86 23.44 14.85 18.50
C LYS A 86 24.82 15.07 17.86
N LYS A 87 24.98 14.53 16.64
CA LYS A 87 26.20 14.72 15.83
C LYS A 87 26.46 16.21 15.60
N GLN A 88 27.65 16.68 15.93
CA GLN A 88 28.08 18.03 15.58
C GLN A 88 28.44 18.06 14.09
N ILE A 89 27.91 19.04 13.36
CA ILE A 89 28.21 19.30 11.96
C ILE A 89 29.00 20.61 11.84
N SER A 90 29.93 20.67 10.92
CA SER A 90 30.70 21.88 10.63
C SER A 90 29.85 22.87 9.80
N ASP A 91 30.21 24.17 9.88
CA ASP A 91 29.58 25.22 9.04
C ASP A 91 29.67 24.91 7.54
N SER A 92 30.76 24.28 7.11
CA SER A 92 30.96 23.88 5.71
C SER A 92 30.02 22.75 5.28
N GLU A 93 29.80 21.74 6.11
CA GLU A 93 28.84 20.67 5.87
C GLU A 93 27.40 21.19 5.83
N TYR A 94 27.06 22.09 6.77
CA TYR A 94 25.76 22.74 6.79
C TYR A 94 25.46 23.53 5.51
N LEU A 95 26.41 24.37 5.06
CA LEU A 95 26.27 25.16 3.85
C LEU A 95 26.18 24.27 2.58
N LYS A 96 26.97 23.19 2.55
CA LYS A 96 26.89 22.21 1.47
C LYS A 96 25.51 21.54 1.42
N THR A 97 24.99 21.08 2.56
CA THR A 97 23.66 20.47 2.63
C THR A 97 22.57 21.42 2.15
N ILE A 98 22.67 22.72 2.45
CA ILE A 98 21.74 23.74 1.94
C ILE A 98 21.86 23.87 0.42
N SER A 99 23.08 23.89 -0.14
CA SER A 99 23.26 23.98 -1.61
C SER A 99 22.70 22.76 -2.32
N ASP A 100 22.83 21.58 -1.74
CA ASP A 100 22.45 20.30 -2.32
C ASP A 100 20.99 19.92 -1.98
N GLN A 101 20.24 20.79 -1.31
CA GLN A 101 18.88 20.52 -0.83
C GLN A 101 17.94 19.97 -1.92
N GLN A 102 17.99 20.53 -3.14
CA GLN A 102 17.12 20.09 -4.23
C GLN A 102 17.48 18.67 -4.69
N GLU A 103 18.76 18.36 -4.78
CA GLU A 103 19.24 17.02 -5.14
C GLU A 103 18.86 15.99 -4.08
N ILE A 104 19.06 16.33 -2.80
CA ILE A 104 18.67 15.48 -1.66
C ILE A 104 17.17 15.20 -1.70
N MET A 105 16.33 16.23 -1.87
CA MET A 105 14.88 16.03 -1.91
C MET A 105 14.42 15.24 -3.14
N SER A 106 15.13 15.35 -4.27
CA SER A 106 14.89 14.51 -5.44
C SER A 106 15.19 13.04 -5.15
N LEU A 107 16.29 12.74 -4.46
CA LEU A 107 16.64 11.38 -4.03
C LEU A 107 15.60 10.82 -3.02
N VAL A 108 15.22 11.63 -2.04
CA VAL A 108 14.18 11.29 -1.05
C VAL A 108 12.89 10.87 -1.75
N ASN A 109 12.38 11.70 -2.65
CA ASN A 109 11.14 11.40 -3.38
C ASN A 109 11.28 10.14 -4.24
N ARG A 110 12.46 9.91 -4.84
CA ARG A 110 12.74 8.72 -5.64
C ARG A 110 12.71 7.45 -4.80
N ILE A 111 13.29 7.47 -3.59
CA ILE A 111 13.29 6.34 -2.66
C ILE A 111 11.85 6.00 -2.25
N ILE A 112 11.08 6.99 -1.82
CA ILE A 112 9.68 6.81 -1.43
C ILE A 112 8.85 6.25 -2.59
N GLN A 113 9.05 6.78 -3.80
CA GLN A 113 8.32 6.30 -4.98
C GLN A 113 8.70 4.86 -5.35
N GLN A 114 9.98 4.48 -5.22
CA GLN A 114 10.42 3.10 -5.49
C GLN A 114 9.82 2.12 -4.47
N LYS A 115 9.76 2.50 -3.19
CA LYS A 115 9.09 1.68 -2.17
C LYS A 115 7.61 1.47 -2.50
N LYS A 116 6.90 2.53 -2.87
CA LYS A 116 5.50 2.44 -3.28
C LYS A 116 5.33 1.50 -4.50
N ASN A 117 6.18 1.64 -5.51
CA ASN A 117 6.13 0.77 -6.68
C ASN A 117 6.38 -0.71 -6.32
N LEU A 118 7.30 -0.96 -5.36
CA LEU A 118 7.57 -2.31 -4.86
C LEU A 118 6.33 -2.91 -4.20
N ASP A 119 5.71 -2.18 -3.28
CA ASP A 119 4.51 -2.64 -2.56
C ASP A 119 3.34 -2.92 -3.53
N GLU A 120 3.17 -2.08 -4.56
CA GLU A 120 2.19 -2.31 -5.62
C GLU A 120 2.48 -3.60 -6.40
N LYS A 121 3.75 -3.87 -6.71
CA LYS A 121 4.16 -5.10 -7.41
C LYS A 121 3.98 -6.34 -6.55
N GLU A 122 4.32 -6.29 -5.29
CA GLU A 122 4.10 -7.39 -4.33
C GLU A 122 2.61 -7.73 -4.23
N SER A 123 1.76 -6.70 -4.13
CA SER A 123 0.30 -6.88 -4.15
C SER A 123 -0.21 -7.53 -5.44
N GLN A 124 0.31 -7.09 -6.61
CA GLN A 124 -0.03 -7.69 -7.89
C GLN A 124 0.40 -9.16 -7.99
N ILE A 125 1.60 -9.48 -7.50
CA ILE A 125 2.11 -10.86 -7.47
C ILE A 125 1.19 -11.75 -6.61
N ALA A 126 0.83 -11.29 -5.42
CA ALA A 126 -0.09 -12.04 -4.55
C ALA A 126 -1.44 -12.30 -5.24
N LYS A 127 -2.01 -11.26 -5.87
CA LYS A 127 -3.24 -11.39 -6.64
C LYS A 127 -3.14 -12.43 -7.76
N TYR A 128 -2.08 -12.35 -8.57
CA TYR A 128 -1.88 -13.33 -9.66
C TYR A 128 -1.62 -14.73 -9.15
N GLN A 129 -0.94 -14.89 -8.02
CA GLN A 129 -0.77 -16.21 -7.41
C GLN A 129 -2.10 -16.83 -6.98
N ASP A 130 -3.00 -16.03 -6.43
CA ASP A 130 -4.34 -16.49 -6.05
C ASP A 130 -5.20 -16.81 -7.29
N GLU A 131 -5.12 -15.99 -8.34
CA GLU A 131 -5.77 -16.28 -9.63
C GLU A 131 -5.24 -17.60 -10.24
N ILE A 132 -3.91 -17.80 -10.24
CA ILE A 132 -3.31 -19.05 -10.74
C ILE A 132 -3.81 -20.26 -9.93
N LYS A 133 -3.87 -20.16 -8.60
CA LYS A 133 -4.43 -21.23 -7.75
C LYS A 133 -5.88 -21.54 -8.12
N ALA A 134 -6.71 -20.52 -8.23
CA ALA A 134 -8.12 -20.67 -8.60
C ALA A 134 -8.31 -21.30 -9.98
N LEU A 135 -7.49 -20.91 -10.96
CA LEU A 135 -7.56 -21.43 -12.32
C LEU A 135 -6.92 -22.82 -12.46
N SER A 136 -5.93 -23.16 -11.62
CA SER A 136 -5.23 -24.45 -11.71
C SER A 136 -6.15 -25.67 -11.52
N ILE A 137 -7.24 -25.48 -10.79
CA ILE A 137 -8.28 -26.49 -10.56
C ILE A 137 -8.93 -26.92 -11.89
N TRP A 138 -9.09 -25.97 -12.80
CA TRP A 138 -9.75 -26.15 -14.09
C TRP A 138 -8.78 -26.56 -15.21
N LYS A 139 -7.51 -26.83 -14.89
CA LYS A 139 -6.48 -27.17 -15.89
C LYS A 139 -6.81 -28.40 -16.75
N ASN A 140 -7.61 -29.33 -16.22
CA ASN A 140 -7.97 -30.57 -16.88
C ASN A 140 -9.31 -30.48 -17.64
N LEU A 141 -9.84 -29.27 -17.85
CA LEU A 141 -11.02 -29.09 -18.68
C LEU A 141 -10.69 -29.33 -20.15
N ASP A 142 -11.54 -30.13 -20.83
CA ASP A 142 -11.43 -30.41 -22.26
C ASP A 142 -11.96 -29.26 -23.13
N VAL A 143 -12.63 -28.28 -22.51
CA VAL A 143 -13.23 -27.13 -23.18
C VAL A 143 -12.77 -25.81 -22.52
N PRO A 144 -12.76 -24.69 -23.26
CA PRO A 144 -12.46 -23.40 -22.67
C PRO A 144 -13.43 -23.03 -21.55
N MET A 145 -12.93 -22.37 -20.49
CA MET A 145 -13.77 -21.98 -19.33
C MET A 145 -14.92 -21.03 -19.70
N ASN A 146 -14.79 -20.26 -20.79
CA ASN A 146 -15.83 -19.37 -21.30
C ASN A 146 -16.79 -20.06 -22.28
N TYR A 147 -16.71 -21.40 -22.44
CA TYR A 147 -17.63 -22.15 -23.26
C TYR A 147 -19.03 -22.11 -22.65
N GLN A 148 -20.02 -21.74 -23.43
CA GLN A 148 -21.41 -21.57 -22.96
C GLN A 148 -22.34 -22.72 -23.38
N GLY A 149 -21.85 -23.65 -24.16
CA GLY A 149 -22.66 -24.76 -24.69
C GLY A 149 -22.88 -24.66 -26.17
N THR A 150 -23.92 -25.35 -26.67
CA THR A 150 -24.33 -25.42 -28.09
C THR A 150 -25.61 -24.62 -28.32
N LYS A 151 -26.22 -24.80 -29.51
CA LYS A 151 -27.52 -24.21 -29.82
C LYS A 151 -28.60 -24.67 -28.84
N ASP A 152 -28.58 -25.93 -28.44
CA ASP A 152 -29.65 -26.59 -27.69
C ASP A 152 -29.23 -26.93 -26.24
N THR A 153 -27.95 -26.79 -25.90
CA THR A 153 -27.41 -27.12 -24.58
C THR A 153 -26.71 -25.93 -23.94
N VAL A 154 -26.71 -25.92 -22.62
CA VAL A 154 -25.94 -24.96 -21.79
C VAL A 154 -24.86 -25.73 -21.06
N PHE A 155 -23.66 -25.15 -21.04
CA PHE A 155 -22.53 -25.63 -20.26
C PHE A 155 -22.34 -24.72 -19.04
N MET A 156 -22.23 -25.33 -17.87
CA MET A 156 -22.04 -24.63 -16.59
C MET A 156 -20.82 -25.20 -15.88
N LEU A 157 -20.03 -24.31 -15.30
CA LEU A 157 -18.95 -24.63 -14.40
C LEU A 157 -19.35 -24.20 -12.99
N GLY A 158 -18.91 -24.95 -11.99
CA GLY A 158 -19.14 -24.54 -10.61
C GLY A 158 -18.47 -25.45 -9.59
N SER A 159 -18.60 -25.07 -8.33
CA SER A 159 -18.20 -25.89 -7.20
C SER A 159 -19.40 -26.22 -6.33
N ILE A 160 -19.35 -27.41 -5.71
CA ILE A 160 -20.33 -27.91 -4.75
C ILE A 160 -19.61 -28.06 -3.41
N LEU A 161 -20.27 -27.74 -2.30
CA LEU A 161 -19.73 -27.92 -0.95
C LEU A 161 -19.57 -29.40 -0.65
N GLY A 162 -18.41 -29.75 -0.08
CA GLY A 162 -18.06 -31.14 0.25
C GLY A 162 -17.16 -31.82 -0.78
N SER A 163 -16.52 -32.88 -0.37
CA SER A 163 -15.60 -33.68 -1.20
C SER A 163 -16.34 -34.91 -1.74
N TYR A 164 -16.70 -34.89 -3.00
CA TYR A 164 -17.42 -35.96 -3.66
C TYR A 164 -16.59 -36.60 -4.77
N THR A 165 -16.63 -37.92 -4.83
CA THR A 165 -16.24 -38.62 -6.06
C THR A 165 -17.39 -38.55 -7.08
N GLN A 166 -17.10 -38.87 -8.34
CA GLN A 166 -18.12 -38.89 -9.39
C GLN A 166 -19.34 -39.76 -9.02
N GLU A 167 -19.10 -40.92 -8.45
CA GLU A 167 -20.14 -41.88 -8.08
C GLU A 167 -21.01 -41.38 -6.92
N ILE A 168 -20.35 -40.83 -5.88
CA ILE A 168 -21.06 -40.27 -4.71
C ILE A 168 -21.89 -39.06 -5.13
N LEU A 169 -21.36 -38.19 -5.97
CA LEU A 169 -22.07 -37.02 -6.43
C LEU A 169 -23.33 -37.41 -7.21
N ILE A 170 -23.23 -38.38 -8.11
CA ILE A 170 -24.38 -38.87 -8.85
C ILE A 170 -25.44 -39.42 -7.88
N SER A 171 -25.04 -40.20 -6.88
CA SER A 171 -25.96 -40.75 -5.90
C SER A 171 -26.67 -39.68 -5.05
N GLU A 172 -25.99 -38.56 -4.73
CA GLU A 172 -26.60 -37.44 -4.04
C GLU A 172 -27.58 -36.66 -4.93
N ILE A 173 -27.25 -36.50 -6.20
CA ILE A 173 -28.14 -35.86 -7.18
C ILE A 173 -29.40 -36.68 -7.42
N GLU A 174 -29.31 -37.99 -7.48
CA GLU A 174 -30.46 -38.90 -7.65
C GLU A 174 -31.46 -38.84 -6.51
N LYS A 175 -31.06 -38.36 -5.34
CA LYS A 175 -31.97 -38.16 -4.16
C LYS A 175 -32.84 -36.90 -4.29
N ILE A 176 -32.53 -36.02 -5.24
CA ILE A 176 -33.26 -34.77 -5.48
C ILE A 176 -34.49 -35.13 -6.37
N GLU A 177 -35.70 -35.10 -5.84
CA GLU A 177 -36.92 -35.55 -6.50
C GLU A 177 -37.20 -34.81 -7.84
N GLU A 178 -36.81 -33.55 -7.97
CA GLU A 178 -37.09 -32.72 -9.14
C GLU A 178 -35.84 -32.52 -10.04
N PHE A 179 -34.83 -33.41 -9.94
CA PHE A 179 -33.62 -33.24 -10.77
C PHE A 179 -33.89 -33.68 -12.21
N PRO A 180 -33.61 -32.81 -13.22
CA PRO A 180 -33.83 -33.17 -14.62
C PRO A 180 -32.97 -34.36 -15.05
N LYS A 181 -33.55 -35.32 -15.80
CA LYS A 181 -32.85 -36.54 -16.21
C LYS A 181 -31.85 -36.32 -17.36
N GLU A 182 -32.06 -35.24 -18.12
CA GLU A 182 -31.25 -34.93 -19.31
C GLU A 182 -30.09 -33.99 -18.93
N VAL A 183 -29.38 -34.34 -17.88
CA VAL A 183 -28.24 -33.56 -17.36
C VAL A 183 -27.00 -34.46 -17.25
N TYR A 184 -25.90 -34.00 -17.80
CA TYR A 184 -24.61 -34.64 -17.63
C TYR A 184 -23.75 -33.83 -16.69
N ILE A 185 -23.21 -34.47 -15.64
CA ILE A 185 -22.33 -33.86 -14.67
C ILE A 185 -21.03 -34.63 -14.58
N GLN A 186 -19.92 -33.92 -14.58
CA GLN A 186 -18.59 -34.50 -14.46
C GLN A 186 -17.80 -33.77 -13.34
N VAL A 187 -17.20 -34.54 -12.47
CA VAL A 187 -16.24 -34.04 -11.49
C VAL A 187 -14.92 -33.79 -12.19
N VAL A 188 -14.46 -32.55 -12.15
CA VAL A 188 -13.17 -32.10 -12.71
C VAL A 188 -12.05 -32.27 -11.71
N ALA A 189 -12.30 -31.86 -10.48
CA ALA A 189 -11.39 -31.96 -9.35
C ALA A 189 -12.18 -31.90 -8.03
N ALA A 190 -11.57 -32.36 -6.96
CA ALA A 190 -12.11 -32.22 -5.61
C ALA A 190 -10.97 -31.89 -4.64
N ASP A 191 -11.26 -31.06 -3.67
CA ASP A 191 -10.42 -30.83 -2.50
C ASP A 191 -11.14 -31.26 -1.21
N LYS A 192 -10.62 -30.91 -0.05
CA LYS A 192 -11.22 -31.29 1.25
C LYS A 192 -12.57 -30.63 1.52
N PHE A 193 -12.86 -29.52 0.88
CA PHE A 193 -14.02 -28.65 1.18
C PHE A 193 -14.98 -28.53 0.03
N GLN A 194 -14.52 -28.69 -1.20
CA GLN A 194 -15.32 -28.44 -2.41
C GLN A 194 -15.03 -29.45 -3.51
N THR A 195 -16.03 -29.74 -4.29
CA THR A 195 -15.94 -30.54 -5.52
C THR A 195 -16.25 -29.62 -6.70
N TYR A 196 -15.35 -29.58 -7.67
CA TYR A 196 -15.46 -28.78 -8.88
C TYR A 196 -16.04 -29.61 -10.00
N ILE A 197 -17.10 -29.11 -10.60
CA ILE A 197 -17.90 -29.86 -11.57
C ILE A 197 -18.11 -29.07 -12.87
N THR A 198 -18.30 -29.81 -13.92
CA THR A 198 -18.94 -29.34 -15.15
C THR A 198 -20.33 -29.92 -15.23
N CYS A 199 -21.26 -29.15 -15.76
CA CYS A 199 -22.62 -29.58 -15.98
C CYS A 199 -23.08 -29.16 -17.38
N ILE A 200 -23.68 -30.11 -18.12
CA ILE A 200 -24.31 -29.86 -19.41
C ILE A 200 -25.78 -30.21 -19.26
N CYS A 201 -26.65 -29.29 -19.60
CA CYS A 201 -28.10 -29.50 -19.59
C CYS A 201 -28.73 -28.90 -20.84
N ILE A 202 -29.99 -29.32 -21.16
CA ILE A 202 -30.79 -28.71 -22.19
C ILE A 202 -31.17 -27.29 -21.80
N LYS A 203 -31.23 -26.38 -22.76
CA LYS A 203 -31.48 -24.94 -22.55
C LYS A 203 -32.74 -24.67 -21.73
N ASP A 204 -33.81 -25.35 -22.06
CA ASP A 204 -35.12 -25.18 -21.42
C ASP A 204 -35.14 -25.66 -19.96
N LYS A 205 -34.15 -26.49 -19.58
CA LYS A 205 -34.01 -27.06 -18.22
C LYS A 205 -32.91 -26.37 -17.37
N THR A 206 -32.32 -25.30 -17.88
CA THR A 206 -31.17 -24.64 -17.22
C THR A 206 -31.51 -24.13 -15.81
N GLU A 207 -32.65 -23.45 -15.67
CA GLU A 207 -33.06 -22.89 -14.37
C GLU A 207 -33.40 -23.98 -13.36
N GLU A 208 -34.09 -25.03 -13.77
CA GLU A 208 -34.43 -26.17 -12.93
C GLU A 208 -33.15 -26.90 -12.47
N THR A 209 -32.22 -27.14 -13.41
CA THR A 209 -30.93 -27.77 -13.11
C THR A 209 -30.10 -26.94 -12.14
N GLU A 210 -29.99 -25.64 -12.36
CA GLU A 210 -29.22 -24.76 -11.46
C GLU A 210 -29.86 -24.66 -10.08
N LYS A 211 -31.18 -24.57 -9.98
CA LYS A 211 -31.92 -24.57 -8.74
C LYS A 211 -31.71 -25.87 -7.94
N ALA A 212 -31.74 -27.00 -8.61
CA ALA A 212 -31.48 -28.30 -7.99
C ALA A 212 -30.02 -28.43 -7.52
N LEU A 213 -29.04 -28.02 -8.33
CA LEU A 213 -27.62 -28.00 -7.93
C LEU A 213 -27.35 -27.06 -6.75
N ARG A 214 -28.06 -25.94 -6.64
CA ARG A 214 -27.94 -25.03 -5.51
C ARG A 214 -28.38 -25.66 -4.16
N GLN A 215 -29.23 -26.68 -4.18
CA GLN A 215 -29.56 -27.43 -2.96
C GLN A 215 -28.34 -28.18 -2.40
N LEU A 216 -27.41 -28.56 -3.27
CA LEU A 216 -26.12 -29.14 -2.89
C LEU A 216 -25.01 -28.08 -2.65
N GLY A 217 -25.37 -26.80 -2.60
CA GLY A 217 -24.44 -25.70 -2.39
C GLY A 217 -23.64 -25.32 -3.64
N PHE A 218 -24.19 -25.54 -4.83
CA PHE A 218 -23.53 -25.14 -6.09
C PHE A 218 -23.37 -23.63 -6.20
N THR A 219 -22.16 -23.23 -6.55
CA THR A 219 -21.79 -21.84 -6.83
C THR A 219 -21.00 -21.77 -8.12
N ARG A 220 -21.30 -20.78 -8.96
CA ARG A 220 -20.51 -20.53 -10.19
C ARG A 220 -19.20 -19.87 -9.82
N PRO A 221 -18.06 -20.24 -10.46
CA PRO A 221 -16.80 -19.53 -10.23
C PRO A 221 -16.93 -18.10 -10.73
N GLN A 222 -16.38 -17.16 -9.96
CA GLN A 222 -16.17 -15.81 -10.47
C GLN A 222 -14.96 -15.84 -11.41
N VAL A 223 -15.20 -16.21 -12.66
CA VAL A 223 -14.18 -16.11 -13.70
C VAL A 223 -14.30 -14.72 -14.32
N VAL A 224 -13.24 -13.95 -14.20
CA VAL A 224 -13.08 -12.67 -14.89
C VAL A 224 -12.66 -12.90 -16.33
#